data_86de4c42af91dcdd46b3faa8d45798a2
#
_entry.id   86de4c42af91dcdd46b3faa8d45798a2
#
_cell.length_a   1.000
_cell.length_b   1.000
_cell.length_c   1.000
_cell.angle_alpha   90.00
_cell.angle_beta   90.00
_cell.angle_gamma   90.00
#
_symmetry.space_group_name_H-M   'P 1'
#
loop_
_entity.id
_entity.type
_entity.pdbx_description
1 polymer ?
#
loop_
_entity_poly.entity_id
_entity_poly.type
_entity_poly.pdbx_seq_one_letter_code
_entity_poly.pdbx_strand_id
1 'polypeptide(L)'
;MGAIVLLEKSQRVLNSLAVSPVKVSEYILSKVISLGVISSIVAMFIAITLNLDNIIISTIGTFFSSIIFSLLGLILASKASSLNQFIVLSIPIEIICFIPPILNVLLDTKSYANLYPFNICISLISGDKNFIMINILISIIIIIYFITYYFICSSWKKVGGVKL
;
A
#
# COMPACT_ATOMS: atom_id res chain seq x y z
N MET A 1 -8.06 -2.32 -1.91
CA MET A 1 -7.79 -3.07 -0.66
C MET A 1 -8.74 -2.70 0.47
N GLY A 2 -8.79 -1.47 0.89
CA GLY A 2 -9.63 -1.05 2.01
C GLY A 2 -11.10 -1.40 1.88
N ALA A 3 -11.69 -1.31 0.70
CA ALA A 3 -13.07 -1.69 0.45
C ALA A 3 -13.34 -3.19 0.73
N ILE A 4 -12.41 -4.07 0.39
CA ILE A 4 -12.54 -5.51 0.67
C ILE A 4 -12.55 -5.76 2.19
N VAL A 5 -11.66 -5.11 2.92
CA VAL A 5 -11.61 -5.22 4.40
C VAL A 5 -12.87 -4.66 5.05
N LEU A 6 -13.45 -3.60 4.51
CA LEU A 6 -14.73 -3.08 4.98
C LEU A 6 -15.90 -4.02 4.71
N LEU A 7 -15.92 -4.69 3.56
CA LEU A 7 -16.89 -5.75 3.28
C LEU A 7 -16.74 -6.91 4.27
N GLU A 8 -15.52 -7.37 4.52
CA GLU A 8 -15.23 -8.39 5.53
C GLU A 8 -15.71 -7.95 6.94
N LYS A 9 -15.54 -6.65 7.26
CA LYS A 9 -16.02 -6.07 8.51
C LYS A 9 -17.54 -6.02 8.58
N SER A 10 -18.23 -5.64 7.50
CA SER A 10 -19.68 -5.57 7.44
C SER A 10 -20.35 -6.95 7.48
N GLN A 11 -19.71 -7.96 6.90
CA GLN A 11 -20.16 -9.35 6.92
C GLN A 11 -19.79 -10.10 8.21
N ARG A 12 -19.25 -9.42 9.21
CA ARG A 12 -18.76 -10.00 10.47
C ARG A 12 -17.69 -11.10 10.30
N VAL A 13 -17.06 -11.18 9.12
CA VAL A 13 -15.96 -12.13 8.88
C VAL A 13 -14.78 -11.83 9.81
N LEU A 14 -14.54 -10.58 10.16
CA LEU A 14 -13.52 -10.20 11.15
C LEU A 14 -13.79 -10.78 12.54
N ASN A 15 -15.07 -11.00 12.91
CA ASN A 15 -15.41 -11.62 14.18
C ASN A 15 -15.00 -13.10 14.20
N SER A 16 -15.22 -13.82 13.09
CA SER A 16 -14.78 -15.22 12.97
C SER A 16 -13.25 -15.33 12.85
N LEU A 17 -12.59 -14.36 12.22
CA LEU A 17 -11.13 -14.30 12.19
C LEU A 17 -10.53 -13.98 13.58
N ALA A 18 -11.18 -13.16 14.39
CA ALA A 18 -10.72 -12.85 15.74
C ALA A 18 -10.79 -14.08 16.70
N VAL A 19 -11.67 -15.03 16.43
CA VAL A 19 -11.78 -16.31 17.17
C VAL A 19 -10.88 -17.40 16.57
N SER A 20 -10.42 -17.21 15.33
CA SER A 20 -9.50 -18.10 14.63
C SER A 20 -8.06 -17.91 15.15
N PRO A 21 -7.19 -18.94 15.11
CA PRO A 21 -5.78 -18.85 15.50
C PRO A 21 -4.90 -18.02 14.54
N VAL A 22 -5.49 -17.27 13.61
CA VAL A 22 -4.79 -16.43 12.63
C VAL A 22 -4.20 -15.18 13.30
N LYS A 23 -2.90 -15.00 13.14
CA LYS A 23 -2.22 -13.79 13.65
C LYS A 23 -2.52 -12.58 12.77
N VAL A 24 -2.60 -11.40 13.40
CA VAL A 24 -2.80 -10.11 12.69
C VAL A 24 -1.77 -9.90 11.59
N SER A 25 -0.50 -10.28 11.85
CA SER A 25 0.57 -10.18 10.85
C SER A 25 0.32 -11.04 9.62
N GLU A 26 -0.18 -12.26 9.79
CA GLU A 26 -0.50 -13.18 8.69
C GLU A 26 -1.63 -12.62 7.83
N TYR A 27 -2.65 -12.04 8.47
CA TYR A 27 -3.74 -11.37 7.77
C TYR A 27 -3.25 -10.19 6.92
N ILE A 28 -2.43 -9.30 7.48
CA ILE A 28 -1.86 -8.16 6.75
C ILE A 28 -1.02 -8.64 5.57
N LEU A 29 -0.08 -9.56 5.83
CA LEU A 29 0.84 -10.05 4.80
C LEU A 29 0.09 -10.76 3.66
N SER A 30 -0.90 -11.61 3.97
CA SER A 30 -1.66 -12.32 2.94
C SER A 30 -2.35 -11.34 1.99
N LYS A 31 -2.95 -10.28 2.53
CA LYS A 31 -3.64 -9.26 1.73
C LYS A 31 -2.68 -8.41 0.89
N VAL A 32 -1.58 -7.98 1.48
CA VAL A 32 -0.58 -7.13 0.81
C VAL A 32 0.14 -7.90 -0.28
N ILE A 33 0.57 -9.14 -0.01
CA ILE A 33 1.28 -9.96 -0.99
C ILE A 33 0.36 -10.34 -2.15
N SER A 34 -0.88 -10.74 -1.90
CA SER A 34 -1.82 -11.12 -2.97
C SER A 34 -2.04 -9.98 -3.97
N LEU A 35 -2.24 -8.75 -3.49
CA LEU A 35 -2.36 -7.59 -4.37
C LEU A 35 -1.04 -7.22 -5.04
N GLY A 36 0.08 -7.34 -4.32
CA GLY A 36 1.40 -7.11 -4.87
C GLY A 36 1.69 -8.02 -6.06
N VAL A 37 1.37 -9.30 -5.95
CA VAL A 37 1.56 -10.28 -7.04
C VAL A 37 0.66 -9.95 -8.23
N ILE A 38 -0.63 -9.67 -8.01
CA ILE A 38 -1.54 -9.32 -9.10
C ILE A 38 -1.07 -8.05 -9.82
N SER A 39 -0.70 -7.00 -9.06
CA SER A 39 -0.22 -5.74 -9.67
C SER A 39 1.08 -5.94 -10.45
N SER A 40 1.98 -6.82 -9.99
CA SER A 40 3.23 -7.14 -10.68
C SER A 40 2.98 -7.84 -12.01
N ILE A 41 2.03 -8.78 -12.05
CA ILE A 41 1.66 -9.47 -13.30
C ILE A 41 1.11 -8.45 -14.31
N VAL A 42 0.19 -7.60 -13.89
CA VAL A 42 -0.38 -6.57 -14.76
C VAL A 42 0.70 -5.58 -15.23
N ALA A 43 1.59 -5.15 -14.33
CA ALA A 43 2.70 -4.25 -14.67
C ALA A 43 3.66 -4.86 -15.69
N MET A 44 3.94 -6.16 -15.57
CA MET A 44 4.79 -6.87 -16.52
C MET A 44 4.17 -6.85 -17.93
N PHE A 45 2.88 -7.12 -18.07
CA PHE A 45 2.18 -7.04 -19.36
C PHE A 45 2.22 -5.63 -19.94
N ILE A 46 1.96 -4.60 -19.13
CA ILE A 46 2.01 -3.19 -19.56
C ILE A 46 3.45 -2.81 -19.98
N ALA A 47 4.46 -3.18 -19.21
CA ALA A 47 5.86 -2.88 -19.54
C ALA A 47 6.31 -3.51 -20.85
N ILE A 48 5.85 -4.73 -21.16
CA ILE A 48 6.12 -5.39 -22.45
C ILE A 48 5.42 -4.64 -23.59
N THR A 49 4.17 -4.26 -23.44
CA THR A 49 3.41 -3.55 -24.49
C THR A 49 3.95 -2.16 -24.78
N LEU A 50 4.50 -1.47 -23.76
CA LEU A 50 5.13 -0.15 -23.91
C LEU A 50 6.60 -0.22 -24.33
N ASN A 51 7.18 -1.41 -24.48
CA ASN A 51 8.59 -1.63 -24.80
C ASN A 51 9.54 -0.86 -23.86
N LEU A 52 9.29 -0.94 -22.54
CA LEU A 52 10.16 -0.28 -21.56
C LEU A 52 11.54 -0.95 -21.54
N ASP A 53 12.60 -0.13 -21.43
CA ASP A 53 14.00 -0.61 -21.44
C ASP A 53 14.30 -1.59 -20.28
N ASN A 54 13.65 -1.41 -19.13
CA ASN A 54 13.91 -2.18 -17.91
C ASN A 54 12.63 -2.77 -17.30
N ILE A 55 12.04 -3.77 -17.97
CA ILE A 55 10.78 -4.42 -17.54
C ILE A 55 10.85 -4.92 -16.08
N ILE A 56 11.98 -5.51 -15.66
CA ILE A 56 12.16 -6.08 -14.34
C ILE A 56 12.09 -4.98 -13.27
N ILE A 57 12.76 -3.85 -13.46
CA ILE A 57 12.79 -2.75 -12.49
C ILE A 57 11.43 -2.09 -12.39
N SER A 58 10.76 -1.87 -13.51
CA SER A 58 9.39 -1.36 -13.56
C SER A 58 8.41 -2.26 -12.80
N THR A 59 8.53 -3.58 -12.97
CA THR A 59 7.71 -4.56 -12.24
C THR A 59 7.99 -4.53 -10.73
N ILE A 60 9.26 -4.44 -10.31
CA ILE A 60 9.64 -4.31 -8.90
C ILE A 60 9.13 -2.99 -8.32
N GLY A 61 9.24 -1.88 -9.05
CA GLY A 61 8.71 -0.59 -8.64
C GLY A 61 7.21 -0.62 -8.39
N THR A 62 6.46 -1.27 -9.29
CA THR A 62 5.01 -1.46 -9.14
C THR A 62 4.67 -2.36 -7.96
N PHE A 63 5.45 -3.41 -7.69
CA PHE A 63 5.27 -4.27 -6.53
C PHE A 63 5.40 -3.49 -5.22
N PHE A 64 6.48 -2.70 -5.05
CA PHE A 64 6.65 -1.88 -3.85
C PHE A 64 5.58 -0.80 -3.71
N SER A 65 5.20 -0.17 -4.80
CA SER A 65 4.10 0.81 -4.83
C SER A 65 2.79 0.18 -4.35
N SER A 66 2.45 -1.01 -4.87
CA SER A 66 1.26 -1.77 -4.46
C SER A 66 1.26 -2.11 -2.97
N ILE A 67 2.41 -2.47 -2.39
CA ILE A 67 2.56 -2.72 -0.94
C ILE A 67 2.22 -1.45 -0.15
N ILE A 68 2.78 -0.30 -0.51
CA ILE A 68 2.54 0.96 0.20
C ILE A 68 1.05 1.33 0.15
N PHE A 69 0.43 1.33 -1.03
CA PHE A 69 -0.99 1.65 -1.18
C PHE A 69 -1.91 0.64 -0.47
N SER A 70 -1.54 -0.64 -0.45
CA SER A 70 -2.29 -1.67 0.28
C SER A 70 -2.25 -1.43 1.78
N LEU A 71 -1.08 -1.11 2.34
CA LEU A 71 -0.92 -0.80 3.77
C LEU A 71 -1.69 0.46 4.16
N LEU A 72 -1.62 1.53 3.36
CA LEU A 72 -2.40 2.75 3.58
C LEU A 72 -3.91 2.46 3.54
N GLY A 73 -4.37 1.66 2.57
CA GLY A 73 -5.75 1.23 2.47
C GLY A 73 -6.22 0.43 3.69
N LEU A 74 -5.36 -0.40 4.28
CA LEU A 74 -5.65 -1.15 5.50
C LEU A 74 -5.78 -0.22 6.72
N ILE A 75 -4.92 0.81 6.85
CA ILE A 75 -5.01 1.81 7.92
C ILE A 75 -6.36 2.54 7.83
N LEU A 76 -6.74 2.99 6.63
CA LEU A 76 -8.02 3.68 6.41
C LEU A 76 -9.22 2.79 6.74
N ALA A 77 -9.21 1.54 6.27
CA ALA A 77 -10.27 0.57 6.52
C ALA A 77 -10.42 0.26 8.02
N SER A 78 -9.33 0.26 8.78
CA SER A 78 -9.38 0.05 10.23
C SER A 78 -10.14 1.16 10.95
N LYS A 79 -10.08 2.40 10.45
CA LYS A 79 -10.74 3.58 11.02
C LYS A 79 -12.15 3.79 10.50
N ALA A 80 -12.43 3.40 9.26
CA ALA A 80 -13.74 3.59 8.63
C ALA A 80 -14.77 2.60 9.17
N SER A 81 -16.01 3.06 9.34
CA SER A 81 -17.17 2.24 9.71
C SER A 81 -18.06 1.89 8.51
N SER A 82 -18.01 2.67 7.43
CA SER A 82 -18.78 2.50 6.21
C SER A 82 -17.95 2.79 4.97
N LEU A 83 -18.41 2.28 3.81
CA LEU A 83 -17.75 2.55 2.53
C LEU A 83 -17.69 4.05 2.20
N ASN A 84 -18.77 4.79 2.47
CA ASN A 84 -18.80 6.24 2.24
C ASN A 84 -17.75 6.97 3.10
N GLN A 85 -17.62 6.58 4.37
CA GLN A 85 -16.59 7.14 5.25
C GLN A 85 -15.18 6.79 4.77
N PHE A 86 -14.98 5.58 4.26
CA PHE A 86 -13.69 5.18 3.68
C PHE A 86 -13.31 6.05 2.49
N ILE A 87 -14.24 6.28 1.55
CA ILE A 87 -14.00 7.14 0.37
C ILE A 87 -13.63 8.56 0.80
N VAL A 88 -14.37 9.15 1.75
CA VAL A 88 -14.07 10.50 2.25
C VAL A 88 -12.69 10.56 2.92
N LEU A 89 -12.30 9.52 3.67
CA LEU A 89 -10.99 9.46 4.33
C LEU A 89 -9.84 9.15 3.34
N SER A 90 -10.12 8.52 2.19
CA SER A 90 -9.09 8.23 1.19
C SER A 90 -8.66 9.48 0.41
N ILE A 91 -9.59 10.41 0.14
CA ILE A 91 -9.34 11.63 -0.65
C ILE A 91 -8.11 12.42 -0.16
N PRO A 92 -8.00 12.84 1.11
CA PRO A 92 -6.84 13.62 1.56
C PRO A 92 -5.52 12.84 1.47
N ILE A 93 -5.56 11.53 1.66
CA ILE A 93 -4.37 10.68 1.55
C ILE A 93 -3.95 10.56 0.08
N GLU A 94 -4.89 10.35 -0.84
CA GLU A 94 -4.63 10.31 -2.27
C GLU A 94 -4.03 11.63 -2.76
N ILE A 95 -4.58 12.76 -2.32
CA ILE A 95 -4.05 14.09 -2.63
C ILE A 95 -2.57 14.21 -2.18
N ILE A 96 -2.27 13.83 -0.95
CA ILE A 96 -0.89 13.86 -0.43
C ILE A 96 0.02 12.91 -1.22
N CYS A 97 -0.46 11.74 -1.62
CA CYS A 97 0.32 10.76 -2.36
C CYS A 97 0.62 11.18 -3.80
N PHE A 98 -0.33 11.82 -4.49
CA PHE A 98 -0.23 12.09 -5.94
C PHE A 98 0.24 13.51 -6.27
N ILE A 99 -0.09 14.52 -5.47
CA ILE A 99 0.29 15.92 -5.79
C ILE A 99 1.82 16.10 -5.87
N PRO A 100 2.65 15.66 -4.91
CA PRO A 100 4.08 15.89 -5.00
C PRO A 100 4.75 15.24 -6.22
N PRO A 101 4.42 13.99 -6.60
CA PRO A 101 4.93 13.41 -7.84
C PRO A 101 4.52 14.16 -9.11
N ILE A 102 3.27 14.59 -9.20
CA ILE A 102 2.78 15.36 -10.34
C ILE A 102 3.54 16.70 -10.44
N LEU A 103 3.72 17.41 -9.34
CA LEU A 103 4.48 18.66 -9.31
C LEU A 103 5.94 18.44 -9.68
N ASN A 104 6.54 17.33 -9.25
CA ASN A 104 7.93 17.00 -9.61
C ASN A 104 8.10 16.79 -11.12
N VAL A 105 7.15 16.12 -11.74
CA VAL A 105 7.16 15.92 -13.21
C VAL A 105 6.93 17.22 -13.96
N LEU A 106 6.04 18.11 -13.46
CA LEU A 106 5.71 19.37 -14.13
C LEU A 106 6.78 20.46 -13.96
N LEU A 107 7.44 20.51 -12.81
CA LEU A 107 8.38 21.58 -12.44
C LEU A 107 9.85 21.16 -12.57
N ASP A 108 10.13 19.93 -12.95
CA ASP A 108 11.48 19.34 -13.08
C ASP A 108 12.40 19.60 -11.86
N THR A 109 11.81 19.56 -10.66
CA THR A 109 12.49 19.88 -9.40
C THR A 109 13.32 18.70 -8.91
N LYS A 110 14.54 18.55 -9.45
CA LYS A 110 15.37 17.34 -9.27
C LYS A 110 16.00 17.12 -7.90
N SER A 111 15.99 18.05 -6.95
CA SER A 111 16.91 17.95 -5.80
C SER A 111 16.31 17.32 -4.52
N TYR A 112 15.14 17.74 -4.07
CA TYR A 112 14.54 17.25 -2.83
C TYR A 112 13.35 16.30 -3.03
N ALA A 113 12.73 16.38 -4.20
CA ALA A 113 11.59 15.55 -4.56
C ALA A 113 11.94 14.05 -4.67
N ASN A 114 13.20 13.71 -4.90
CA ASN A 114 13.69 12.33 -5.05
C ASN A 114 13.67 11.52 -3.75
N LEU A 115 13.53 12.15 -2.58
CA LEU A 115 13.38 11.45 -1.29
C LEU A 115 11.93 11.11 -0.96
N TYR A 116 10.97 11.66 -1.70
CA TYR A 116 9.58 11.37 -1.47
C TYR A 116 9.20 9.98 -1.97
N PRO A 117 8.57 9.11 -1.14
CA PRO A 117 8.40 7.69 -1.45
C PRO A 117 7.66 7.43 -2.77
N PHE A 118 6.66 8.25 -3.09
CA PHE A 118 5.90 8.08 -4.34
C PHE A 118 6.66 8.56 -5.58
N ASN A 119 7.57 9.53 -5.45
CA ASN A 119 8.49 9.91 -6.53
C ASN A 119 9.48 8.77 -6.81
N ILE A 120 9.98 8.13 -5.76
CA ILE A 120 10.85 6.96 -5.88
C ILE A 120 10.11 5.82 -6.60
N CYS A 121 8.83 5.58 -6.25
CA CYS A 121 8.00 4.59 -6.95
C CYS A 121 7.89 4.89 -8.44
N ILE A 122 7.63 6.14 -8.82
CA ILE A 122 7.50 6.56 -10.22
C ILE A 122 8.83 6.40 -10.96
N SER A 123 9.96 6.82 -10.38
CA SER A 123 11.27 6.66 -11.02
C SER A 123 11.63 5.18 -11.23
N LEU A 124 11.31 4.29 -10.29
CA LEU A 124 11.50 2.86 -10.48
C LEU A 124 10.56 2.29 -11.56
N ILE A 125 9.30 2.75 -11.63
CA ILE A 125 8.35 2.33 -12.67
C ILE A 125 8.82 2.80 -14.05
N SER A 126 9.44 3.98 -14.15
CA SER A 126 10.06 4.44 -15.42
C SER A 126 11.36 3.73 -15.78
N GLY A 127 11.87 2.85 -14.93
CA GLY A 127 13.01 1.99 -15.22
C GLY A 127 14.37 2.50 -14.71
N ASP A 128 14.39 3.52 -13.83
CA ASP A 128 15.62 4.05 -13.25
C ASP A 128 16.28 3.05 -12.30
N LYS A 129 17.57 2.75 -12.53
CA LYS A 129 18.36 1.80 -11.74
C LYS A 129 19.06 2.48 -10.56
N ASN A 130 18.33 2.81 -9.53
CA ASN A 130 18.95 3.40 -8.34
C ASN A 130 18.71 2.52 -7.09
N PHE A 131 19.73 1.74 -6.71
CA PHE A 131 19.65 0.83 -5.55
C PHE A 131 19.44 1.57 -4.22
N ILE A 132 19.91 2.81 -4.10
CA ILE A 132 19.71 3.63 -2.90
C ILE A 132 18.21 3.90 -2.70
N MET A 133 17.49 4.20 -3.78
CA MET A 133 16.05 4.44 -3.75
C MET A 133 15.27 3.21 -3.29
N ILE A 134 15.67 2.02 -3.71
CA ILE A 134 15.05 0.76 -3.28
C ILE A 134 15.21 0.55 -1.76
N ASN A 135 16.40 0.81 -1.20
CA ASN A 135 16.63 0.69 0.23
C ASN A 135 15.80 1.68 1.05
N ILE A 136 15.64 2.92 0.56
CA ILE A 136 14.78 3.93 1.19
C ILE A 136 13.32 3.46 1.18
N LEU A 137 12.82 2.93 0.06
CA LEU A 137 11.45 2.40 -0.02
C LEU A 137 11.21 1.23 0.95
N ILE A 138 12.15 0.30 1.04
CA ILE A 138 12.04 -0.83 1.99
C ILE A 138 11.94 -0.31 3.42
N SER A 139 12.76 0.67 3.79
CA SER A 139 12.73 1.28 5.13
C SER A 139 11.37 1.93 5.42
N ILE A 140 10.82 2.65 4.46
CA ILE A 140 9.50 3.29 4.57
C ILE A 140 8.38 2.25 4.68
N ILE A 141 8.44 1.17 3.88
CA ILE A 141 7.46 0.07 3.95
C ILE A 141 7.45 -0.58 5.33
N ILE A 142 8.63 -0.80 5.92
CA ILE A 142 8.74 -1.37 7.27
C ILE A 142 8.06 -0.44 8.30
N ILE A 143 8.30 0.86 8.23
CA ILE A 143 7.68 1.84 9.13
C ILE A 143 6.15 1.83 8.97
N ILE A 144 5.65 1.89 7.73
CA ILE A 144 4.20 1.87 7.46
C ILE A 144 3.58 0.54 7.92
N TYR A 145 4.30 -0.58 7.76
CA TYR A 145 3.84 -1.90 8.22
C TYR A 145 3.63 -1.91 9.75
N PHE A 146 4.56 -1.40 10.54
CA PHE A 146 4.39 -1.31 12.00
C PHE A 146 3.21 -0.42 12.39
N ILE A 147 3.03 0.70 11.71
CA ILE A 147 1.87 1.58 11.92
C ILE A 147 0.57 0.84 11.62
N THR A 148 0.51 0.14 10.48
CA THR A 148 -0.65 -0.65 10.05
C THR A 148 -0.98 -1.75 11.06
N TYR A 149 0.05 -2.47 11.53
CA TYR A 149 -0.10 -3.51 12.54
C TYR A 149 -0.73 -2.97 13.82
N TYR A 150 -0.24 -1.82 14.30
CA TYR A 150 -0.77 -1.18 15.50
C TYR A 150 -2.27 -0.81 15.35
N PHE A 151 -2.65 -0.21 14.21
CA PHE A 151 -4.04 0.18 13.96
C PHE A 151 -4.98 -1.02 13.82
N ILE A 152 -4.58 -2.06 13.13
CA ILE A 152 -5.40 -3.27 12.95
C ILE A 152 -5.52 -4.01 14.28
N CYS A 153 -4.44 -4.17 15.04
CA CYS A 153 -4.48 -4.78 16.36
C CYS A 153 -5.43 -4.05 17.30
N SER A 154 -5.40 -2.70 17.30
CA SER A 154 -6.34 -1.88 18.08
C SER A 154 -7.80 -2.05 17.62
N SER A 155 -8.03 -2.20 16.32
CA SER A 155 -9.37 -2.44 15.77
C SER A 155 -9.91 -3.83 16.17
N TRP A 156 -9.08 -4.87 16.10
CA TRP A 156 -9.46 -6.23 16.50
C TRP A 156 -9.80 -6.34 18.00
N LYS A 157 -9.04 -5.67 18.86
CA LYS A 157 -9.35 -5.61 20.30
C LYS A 157 -10.72 -5.01 20.61
N LYS A 158 -11.17 -4.03 19.81
CA LYS A 158 -12.50 -3.41 19.97
C LYS A 158 -13.63 -4.32 19.51
N VAL A 159 -13.39 -5.17 18.53
CA VAL A 159 -14.41 -6.03 17.90
C VAL A 159 -14.56 -7.37 18.64
N GLY A 160 -13.48 -7.94 19.12
CA GLY A 160 -13.46 -9.31 19.64
C GLY A 160 -13.53 -9.47 21.15
N GLY A 161 -13.36 -8.39 21.93
CA GLY A 161 -13.35 -8.48 23.42
C GLY A 161 -12.24 -9.40 23.98
N VAL A 162 -11.38 -9.94 23.14
CA VAL A 162 -10.33 -10.87 23.55
C VAL A 162 -9.10 -10.09 23.99
N LYS A 163 -8.76 -10.22 25.26
CA LYS A 163 -7.44 -9.87 25.78
C LYS A 163 -6.45 -10.89 25.19
N LEU A 164 -5.62 -10.48 24.24
CA LEU A 164 -4.40 -11.17 23.86
C LEU A 164 -3.29 -10.84 24.83
#